data_c1df812c0d1ad0f6b545bc9790cb506e
#
_entry.id   c1df812c0d1ad0f6b545bc9790cb506e
#
_cell.length_a   1.000
_cell.length_b   1.000
_cell.length_c   1.000
_cell.angle_alpha   90.00
_cell.angle_beta   90.00
_cell.angle_gamma   90.00
#
_symmetry.space_group_name_H-M   'P 1'
#
loop_
_entity.id
_entity.type
_entity.pdbx_description
1 polymer ?
#
loop_
_entity_poly.entity_id
_entity_poly.type
_entity_poly.pdbx_seq_one_letter_code
_entity_poly.pdbx_strand_id
1 'polypeptide(L)'
;WPDYYGISFRNPKTQELAGVDIDNARELARELGVEVQFIDSSFARLVADVTADRCDIAMFAIGITPQRQEKLRFTQPHLASDIYAITTKTNRRLHSWADIDKPGTVVVVARGTLH
;
A
#
# COMPACT_ATOMS: atom_id res chain seq x y z
N TRP A 1 6.93 -4.18 4.71
CA TRP A 1 5.57 -4.57 4.30
C TRP A 1 4.55 -4.13 5.35
N PRO A 2 3.46 -3.51 5.02
CA PRO A 2 2.31 -3.31 5.90
C PRO A 2 1.30 -4.45 5.75
N ASP A 3 0.38 -4.59 6.69
CA ASP A 3 -0.75 -5.50 6.57
C ASP A 3 -1.80 -4.92 5.61
N TYR A 4 -1.79 -5.42 4.39
CA TYR A 4 -2.69 -5.02 3.30
C TYR A 4 -3.22 -6.28 2.59
N TYR A 5 -4.45 -6.67 2.94
CA TYR A 5 -5.05 -7.92 2.51
C TYR A 5 -4.98 -8.14 0.99
N GLY A 6 -4.54 -9.31 0.57
CA GLY A 6 -4.34 -9.70 -0.83
C GLY A 6 -3.04 -9.21 -1.46
N ILE A 7 -2.44 -8.14 -0.95
CA ILE A 7 -1.19 -7.54 -1.48
C ILE A 7 0.01 -7.99 -0.65
N SER A 8 -0.01 -7.69 0.63
CA SER A 8 0.99 -8.13 1.61
C SER A 8 0.30 -8.24 2.97
N PHE A 9 0.20 -9.42 3.51
CA PHE A 9 -0.48 -9.63 4.79
C PHE A 9 0.03 -10.89 5.49
N ARG A 10 -0.20 -10.97 6.79
CA ARG A 10 0.07 -12.19 7.55
C ARG A 10 -1.19 -13.03 7.58
N ASN A 11 -1.10 -14.25 7.05
CA ASN A 11 -2.22 -15.19 7.09
C ASN A 11 -2.57 -15.51 8.56
N PRO A 12 -3.79 -15.24 9.02
CA PRO A 12 -4.15 -15.43 10.43
C PRO A 12 -4.13 -16.89 10.89
N LYS A 13 -4.21 -17.84 9.96
CA LYS A 13 -4.21 -19.28 10.27
C LYS A 13 -2.79 -19.86 10.29
N THR A 14 -1.97 -19.54 9.30
CA THR A 14 -0.62 -20.10 9.15
C THR A 14 0.46 -19.20 9.73
N GLN A 15 0.16 -17.93 10.01
CA GLN A 15 1.10 -16.90 10.46
C GLN A 15 2.20 -16.56 9.42
N GLU A 16 2.08 -17.10 8.22
CA GLU A 16 3.01 -16.82 7.12
C GLU A 16 2.64 -15.54 6.38
N LEU A 17 3.63 -14.87 5.82
CA LEU A 17 3.42 -13.76 4.92
C LEU A 17 2.90 -14.26 3.58
N ALA A 18 1.86 -13.61 3.06
CA ALA A 18 1.20 -13.95 1.82
C ALA A 18 0.75 -12.68 1.07
N GLY A 19 0.41 -12.84 -0.19
CA GLY A 19 -0.08 -11.76 -1.05
C GLY A 19 0.77 -11.59 -2.30
N VAL A 20 0.20 -10.88 -3.27
CA VAL A 20 0.81 -10.71 -4.60
C VAL A 20 2.22 -10.11 -4.51
N ASP A 21 2.42 -9.06 -3.69
CA ASP A 21 3.73 -8.42 -3.58
C ASP A 21 4.70 -9.22 -2.71
N ILE A 22 4.21 -10.08 -1.82
CA ILE A 22 5.06 -11.05 -1.10
C ILE A 22 5.60 -12.10 -2.07
N ASP A 23 4.76 -12.62 -2.96
CA ASP A 23 5.17 -13.61 -3.96
C ASP A 23 6.10 -12.99 -5.00
N ASN A 24 5.83 -11.76 -5.46
CA ASN A 24 6.71 -11.01 -6.35
C ASN A 24 8.08 -10.74 -5.71
N ALA A 25 8.14 -10.43 -4.41
CA ALA A 25 9.39 -10.22 -3.71
C ALA A 25 10.23 -11.51 -3.61
N ARG A 26 9.58 -12.64 -3.36
CA ARG A 26 10.26 -13.95 -3.35
C ARG A 26 10.79 -14.31 -4.74
N GLU A 27 10.00 -14.04 -5.78
CA GLU A 27 10.42 -14.28 -7.17
C GLU A 27 11.61 -13.41 -7.56
N LEU A 28 11.55 -12.10 -7.24
CA LEU A 28 12.66 -11.17 -7.46
C LEU A 28 13.94 -11.65 -6.77
N ALA A 29 13.84 -12.05 -5.50
CA ALA A 29 15.00 -12.57 -4.76
C ALA A 29 15.59 -13.82 -5.41
N ARG A 30 14.73 -14.72 -5.90
CA ARG A 30 15.15 -15.92 -6.63
C ARG A 30 15.90 -15.57 -7.91
N GLU A 31 15.39 -14.65 -8.71
CA GLU A 31 16.02 -14.19 -9.95
C GLU A 31 17.38 -13.50 -9.70
N LEU A 32 17.50 -12.78 -8.58
CA LEU A 32 18.74 -12.13 -8.20
C LEU A 32 19.73 -13.07 -7.48
N GLY A 33 19.32 -14.29 -7.12
CA GLY A 33 20.14 -15.23 -6.36
C GLY A 33 20.45 -14.80 -4.93
N VAL A 34 19.50 -14.09 -4.30
CA VAL A 34 19.62 -13.57 -2.92
C VAL A 34 18.48 -14.07 -2.04
N GLU A 35 18.66 -13.99 -0.72
CA GLU A 35 17.58 -14.23 0.24
C GLU A 35 16.76 -12.97 0.46
N VAL A 36 15.44 -13.12 0.58
CA VAL A 36 14.54 -12.01 0.92
C VAL A 36 14.29 -11.96 2.42
N GLN A 37 14.46 -10.79 3.01
CA GLN A 37 14.07 -10.48 4.38
C GLN A 37 12.93 -9.49 4.37
N PHE A 38 11.80 -9.84 4.98
CA PHE A 38 10.65 -8.96 5.07
C PHE A 38 10.71 -8.08 6.32
N ILE A 39 10.70 -6.77 6.13
CA ILE A 39 10.76 -5.76 7.19
C ILE A 39 9.39 -5.15 7.41
N ASP A 40 8.93 -5.09 8.65
CA ASP A 40 7.68 -4.43 9.01
C ASP A 40 7.77 -2.92 8.75
N SER A 41 6.78 -2.39 8.03
CA SER A 41 6.68 -0.98 7.69
C SER A 41 5.21 -0.53 7.67
N SER A 42 4.97 0.66 7.14
CA SER A 42 3.64 1.20 6.91
C SER A 42 3.69 2.25 5.80
N PHE A 43 2.52 2.61 5.24
CA PHE A 43 2.45 3.71 4.27
C PHE A 43 3.01 5.03 4.82
N ALA A 44 2.84 5.29 6.12
CA ALA A 44 3.37 6.49 6.77
C ALA A 44 4.90 6.46 6.95
N ARG A 45 5.51 5.28 7.09
CA ARG A 45 6.96 5.11 7.30
C ARG A 45 7.74 4.80 6.04
N LEU A 46 7.06 4.45 4.95
CA LEU A 46 7.64 4.02 3.68
C LEU A 46 8.88 4.84 3.27
N VAL A 47 8.72 6.15 3.16
CA VAL A 47 9.81 7.02 2.69
C VAL A 47 10.99 6.99 3.66
N ALA A 48 10.72 7.10 4.96
CA ALA A 48 11.75 7.08 5.99
C ALA A 48 12.48 5.72 6.04
N ASP A 49 11.77 4.62 5.93
CA ASP A 49 12.37 3.28 6.00
C ASP A 49 13.29 2.99 4.81
N VAL A 50 12.92 3.41 3.59
CA VAL A 50 13.77 3.25 2.41
C VAL A 50 14.94 4.24 2.42
N THR A 51 14.73 5.51 2.77
CA THR A 51 15.80 6.51 2.75
C THR A 51 16.81 6.36 3.90
N ALA A 52 16.45 5.65 4.96
CA ALA A 52 17.34 5.31 6.08
C ALA A 52 17.98 3.92 5.94
N ASP A 53 17.92 3.31 4.75
CA ASP A 53 18.48 1.98 4.44
C ASP A 53 17.98 0.86 5.39
N ARG A 54 16.76 1.00 5.91
CA ARG A 54 16.12 -0.07 6.69
C ARG A 54 15.60 -1.20 5.80
N CYS A 55 15.33 -0.90 4.55
CA CYS A 55 15.00 -1.85 3.50
C CYS A 55 15.48 -1.32 2.14
N ASP A 56 15.85 -2.22 1.26
CA ASP A 56 16.35 -1.90 -0.08
C ASP A 56 15.20 -1.58 -1.05
N ILE A 57 14.08 -2.28 -0.90
CA ILE A 57 12.92 -2.19 -1.79
C ILE A 57 11.64 -2.18 -0.95
N ALA A 58 10.66 -1.38 -1.38
CA ALA A 58 9.31 -1.40 -0.83
C ALA A 58 8.32 -1.95 -1.88
N MET A 59 7.63 -3.03 -1.55
CA MET A 59 6.68 -3.73 -2.44
C MET A 59 5.38 -3.99 -1.68
N PHE A 60 4.39 -3.10 -1.80
CA PHE A 60 3.07 -3.23 -1.19
C PHE A 60 2.03 -2.28 -1.83
N ALA A 61 1.87 -2.39 -3.15
CA ALA A 61 0.94 -1.56 -3.94
C ALA A 61 1.13 -0.06 -3.69
N ILE A 62 2.37 0.41 -3.78
CA ILE A 62 2.72 1.80 -3.49
C ILE A 62 2.34 2.66 -4.69
N GLY A 63 1.41 3.60 -4.49
CA GLY A 63 1.06 4.58 -5.51
C GLY A 63 2.19 5.57 -5.78
N ILE A 64 2.41 5.86 -7.04
CA ILE A 64 3.40 6.84 -7.51
C ILE A 64 2.82 8.23 -7.33
N THR A 65 3.50 9.09 -6.59
CA THR A 65 3.14 10.51 -6.43
C THR A 65 4.35 11.40 -6.62
N PRO A 66 4.17 12.67 -7.06
CA PRO A 66 5.27 13.62 -7.18
C PRO A 66 6.10 13.73 -5.90
N GLN A 67 5.44 13.85 -4.75
CA GLN A 67 6.11 13.94 -3.44
C GLN A 67 6.99 12.73 -3.12
N ARG A 68 6.52 11.52 -3.46
CA ARG A 68 7.32 10.30 -3.27
C ARG A 68 8.46 10.21 -4.27
N GLN A 69 8.24 10.63 -5.52
CA GLN A 69 9.26 10.64 -6.58
C GLN A 69 10.42 11.60 -6.28
N GLU A 70 10.23 12.63 -5.46
CA GLU A 70 11.31 13.49 -4.98
C GLU A 70 12.37 12.74 -4.15
N LYS A 71 11.98 11.65 -3.49
CA LYS A 71 12.83 10.90 -2.53
C LYS A 71 13.04 9.44 -2.90
N LEU A 72 12.17 8.88 -3.71
CA LEU A 72 12.16 7.46 -4.07
C LEU A 72 12.21 7.30 -5.59
N ARG A 73 12.92 6.28 -6.03
CA ARG A 73 12.87 5.84 -7.43
C ARG A 73 11.83 4.73 -7.57
N PHE A 74 11.01 4.81 -8.59
CA PHE A 74 9.97 3.82 -8.90
C PHE A 74 10.35 3.01 -10.15
N THR A 75 9.86 1.78 -10.19
CA THR A 75 9.81 0.97 -11.41
C THR A 75 8.72 1.48 -12.35
N GLN A 76 8.58 0.87 -13.51
CA GLN A 76 7.38 1.05 -14.33
C GLN A 76 6.15 0.59 -13.54
N PRO A 77 5.00 1.29 -13.67
CA PRO A 77 3.76 0.85 -13.04
C PRO A 77 3.36 -0.54 -13.55
N HIS A 78 3.11 -1.46 -12.64
CA HIS A 78 2.68 -2.82 -12.97
C HIS A 78 1.25 -3.11 -12.52
N LEU A 79 0.62 -2.20 -11.79
CA LEU A 79 -0.74 -2.31 -11.29
C LEU A 79 -1.44 -0.96 -11.38
N ALA A 80 -2.70 -0.96 -11.79
CA ALA A 80 -3.59 0.18 -11.71
C ALA A 80 -4.87 -0.21 -10.95
N SER A 81 -5.38 0.68 -10.12
CA SER A 81 -6.61 0.47 -9.35
C SER A 81 -7.37 1.77 -9.23
N ASP A 82 -8.68 1.66 -9.31
CA ASP A 82 -9.57 2.78 -9.01
C ASP A 82 -9.67 3.03 -7.50
N ILE A 83 -10.06 4.24 -7.14
CA ILE A 83 -10.34 4.63 -5.76
C ILE A 83 -11.84 4.57 -5.53
N TYR A 84 -12.26 3.88 -4.47
CA TYR A 84 -13.64 3.74 -4.08
C TYR A 84 -13.87 4.30 -2.68
N ALA A 85 -14.96 5.04 -2.51
CA ALA A 85 -15.47 5.39 -1.19
C ALA A 85 -16.46 4.32 -0.73
N ILE A 86 -16.39 3.94 0.54
CA ILE A 86 -17.25 2.92 1.15
C ILE A 86 -18.14 3.60 2.18
N THR A 87 -19.44 3.32 2.12
CA THR A 87 -20.40 3.75 3.12
C THR A 87 -21.36 2.61 3.45
N THR A 88 -22.22 2.78 4.45
CA THR A 88 -23.19 1.75 4.81
C THR A 88 -24.32 1.65 3.76
N LYS A 89 -24.91 0.45 3.60
CA LYS A 89 -26.06 0.24 2.70
C LYS A 89 -27.27 1.11 3.02
N THR A 90 -27.39 1.54 4.27
CA THR A 90 -28.49 2.39 4.76
C THR A 90 -28.20 3.87 4.60
N ASN A 91 -27.00 4.26 4.20
CA ASN A 91 -26.68 5.66 3.95
C ASN A 91 -27.48 6.19 2.75
N ARG A 92 -28.20 7.28 2.97
CA ARG A 92 -29.02 7.95 1.94
C ARG A 92 -28.50 9.35 1.58
N ARG A 93 -27.30 9.71 2.08
CA ARG A 93 -26.72 11.06 1.90
C ARG A 93 -25.58 11.08 0.90
N LEU A 94 -24.86 9.95 0.76
CA LEU A 94 -23.65 9.85 -0.06
C LEU A 94 -23.94 8.94 -1.25
N HIS A 95 -24.09 9.49 -2.42
CA HIS A 95 -24.36 8.78 -3.67
C HIS A 95 -23.30 9.06 -4.74
N SER A 96 -22.52 10.12 -4.56
CA SER A 96 -21.50 10.58 -5.52
C SER A 96 -20.29 11.16 -4.80
N TRP A 97 -19.21 11.34 -5.51
CA TRP A 97 -18.03 12.04 -5.01
C TRP A 97 -18.35 13.47 -4.55
N ALA A 98 -19.22 14.16 -5.27
CA ALA A 98 -19.67 15.51 -4.91
C ALA A 98 -20.41 15.56 -3.55
N ASP A 99 -21.02 14.47 -3.12
CA ASP A 99 -21.65 14.40 -1.80
C ASP A 99 -20.65 14.25 -0.67
N ILE A 100 -19.47 13.68 -0.96
CA ILE A 100 -18.38 13.53 -0.01
C ILE A 100 -17.71 14.89 0.23
N ASP A 101 -17.55 15.69 -0.82
CA ASP A 101 -16.92 17.01 -0.78
C ASP A 101 -17.89 18.11 -0.30
N LYS A 102 -18.56 17.87 0.81
CA LYS A 102 -19.49 18.82 1.45
C LYS A 102 -19.10 19.08 2.91
N PRO A 103 -19.30 20.29 3.41
CA PRO A 103 -19.09 20.59 4.82
C PRO A 103 -19.84 19.62 5.74
N GLY A 104 -19.15 19.12 6.77
CA GLY A 104 -19.72 18.19 7.75
C GLY A 104 -19.61 16.71 7.33
N THR A 105 -19.07 16.39 6.16
CA THR A 105 -18.72 15.01 5.81
C THR A 105 -17.40 14.62 6.48
N VAL A 106 -17.39 13.48 7.17
CA VAL A 106 -16.20 12.92 7.80
C VAL A 106 -15.75 11.71 7.00
N VAL A 107 -14.51 11.75 6.50
CA VAL A 107 -13.88 10.66 5.75
C VAL A 107 -12.74 10.07 6.59
N VAL A 108 -12.70 8.77 6.72
CA VAL A 108 -11.64 8.04 7.42
C VAL A 108 -10.71 7.40 6.39
N VAL A 109 -9.43 7.66 6.50
CA VAL A 109 -8.40 7.11 5.63
C VAL A 109 -7.19 6.65 6.44
N ALA A 110 -6.40 5.72 5.91
CA ALA A 110 -5.15 5.34 6.52
C ALA A 110 -4.08 6.41 6.28
N ARG A 111 -3.35 6.76 7.34
CA ARG A 111 -2.28 7.78 7.23
C ARG A 111 -1.19 7.33 6.25
N GLY A 112 -0.77 8.23 5.40
CA GLY A 112 0.31 8.02 4.44
C GLY A 112 -0.10 7.27 3.17
N THR A 113 -1.40 6.99 2.99
CA THR A 113 -1.95 6.49 1.72
C THR A 113 -2.15 7.63 0.71
N LEU A 114 -2.71 7.31 -0.45
CA LEU A 114 -3.02 8.29 -1.51
C LEU A 114 -4.34 9.07 -1.27
N HIS A 115 -5.09 8.66 -0.27
CA HIS A 115 -6.42 9.20 0.00
C HIS A 115 -6.35 10.36 0.99
#